data_1d601ba17ce91c12d44cd32736810af4
#
_entry.id   1d601ba17ce91c12d44cd32736810af4
#
_cell.length_a   1.000
_cell.length_b   1.000
_cell.length_c   1.000
_cell.angle_alpha   90.00
_cell.angle_beta   90.00
_cell.angle_gamma   90.00
#
_symmetry.space_group_name_H-M   'P 1'
#
loop_
_entity.id
_entity.type
_entity.pdbx_description
1 polymer ?
#
loop_
_entity_poly.entity_id
_entity_poly.type
_entity_poly.pdbx_seq_one_letter_code
_entity_poly.pdbx_strand_id
1 'polypeptide(L)'
;MELAIRTAMTTLGGGMLERLLAADPGYRGPGTDCGAGHQAEFVSYRDKTTGTVLGPVTVSRAWYHCGQCGHGLAPRDAELGTAGQTMSPGLRKMAARAAEAVPFARGAGLVADLAGITLTGKRLGRHAEADGRAAAAVIEAGAAAIAARTLVPLPPAGLPDKLYIAIDGTGVPMRAAETAGRPGKGEDGKARTREVKLACAFTQTRVDEDGYPIRDPDSSSYLATFAPAAGFGTLMAAEGRRRGAGHVRQLTILGDGAHWIWNLASQHFPEATQIVDLYHAREHLHDLGKLLAFMLGDQHDHWLAGRSGELDDGDIPALLSAARQFSLAGIKAGELDTALGYFETNAPRMRYKHFRSCGLFVGSGTVEAGCKAVIGQRLKCSGMHWSVPGAAGILTLRCQQASGRWEEIWQQPPSQSGAA
;
A
#
# COMPACT_ATOMS: atom_id res chain seq x y z
N MET A 1 -30.83 2.93 -28.73
CA MET A 1 -31.07 4.38 -28.68
C MET A 1 -30.14 5.07 -27.69
N GLU A 2 -30.15 4.74 -26.40
CA GLU A 2 -29.32 5.39 -25.35
C GLU A 2 -27.84 5.43 -25.65
N LEU A 3 -27.24 4.30 -26.08
CA LEU A 3 -25.81 4.24 -26.43
C LEU A 3 -25.47 5.13 -27.64
N ALA A 4 -26.36 5.25 -28.62
CA ALA A 4 -26.15 6.15 -29.76
C ALA A 4 -26.20 7.62 -29.32
N ILE A 5 -27.14 7.98 -28.43
CA ILE A 5 -27.22 9.32 -27.85
C ILE A 5 -25.95 9.61 -27.06
N ARG A 6 -25.50 8.68 -26.18
CA ARG A 6 -24.26 8.83 -25.43
C ARG A 6 -23.06 9.09 -26.34
N THR A 7 -22.91 8.30 -27.42
CA THR A 7 -21.84 8.50 -28.39
C THR A 7 -21.91 9.89 -29.06
N ALA A 8 -23.10 10.33 -29.46
CA ALA A 8 -23.28 11.65 -30.04
C ALA A 8 -22.90 12.77 -29.05
N MET A 9 -23.33 12.65 -27.79
CA MET A 9 -23.00 13.63 -26.75
C MET A 9 -21.50 13.67 -26.41
N THR A 10 -20.82 12.52 -26.36
CA THR A 10 -19.37 12.48 -26.13
C THR A 10 -18.61 13.07 -27.32
N THR A 11 -19.05 12.81 -28.56
CA THR A 11 -18.46 13.40 -29.76
C THR A 11 -18.64 14.93 -29.78
N LEU A 12 -19.84 15.42 -29.46
CA LEU A 12 -20.11 16.85 -29.34
C LEU A 12 -19.24 17.49 -28.24
N GLY A 13 -19.17 16.86 -27.07
CA GLY A 13 -18.35 17.30 -25.95
C GLY A 13 -16.86 17.35 -26.30
N GLY A 14 -16.35 16.37 -27.05
CA GLY A 14 -14.99 16.35 -27.58
C GLY A 14 -14.70 17.54 -28.48
N GLY A 15 -15.59 17.82 -29.45
CA GLY A 15 -15.48 18.99 -30.34
C GLY A 15 -15.57 20.33 -29.60
N MET A 16 -16.39 20.41 -28.55
CA MET A 16 -16.43 21.58 -27.67
C MET A 16 -15.09 21.77 -26.93
N LEU A 17 -14.54 20.69 -26.38
CA LEU A 17 -13.25 20.73 -25.69
C LEU A 17 -12.12 21.15 -26.63
N GLU A 18 -12.09 20.66 -27.87
CA GLU A 18 -11.13 21.11 -28.89
C GLU A 18 -11.20 22.62 -29.13
N ARG A 19 -12.40 23.17 -29.28
CA ARG A 19 -12.60 24.63 -29.49
C ARG A 19 -12.16 25.43 -28.25
N LEU A 20 -12.48 24.97 -27.07
CA LEU A 20 -12.05 25.63 -25.82
C LEU A 20 -10.53 25.64 -25.69
N LEU A 21 -9.88 24.51 -26.00
CA LEU A 21 -8.43 24.39 -25.89
C LEU A 21 -7.70 25.16 -27.03
N ALA A 22 -8.32 25.29 -28.19
CA ALA A 22 -7.78 26.05 -29.31
C ALA A 22 -7.76 27.58 -29.07
N ALA A 23 -8.54 28.08 -28.10
CA ALA A 23 -8.57 29.48 -27.70
C ALA A 23 -7.21 29.99 -27.19
N ASP A 24 -6.39 29.13 -26.59
CA ASP A 24 -5.00 29.42 -26.21
C ASP A 24 -4.10 28.27 -26.65
N PRO A 25 -3.34 28.43 -27.74
CA PRO A 25 -2.40 27.44 -28.21
C PRO A 25 -1.10 27.39 -27.39
N GLY A 26 -1.00 28.14 -26.29
CA GLY A 26 0.16 28.17 -25.41
C GLY A 26 1.36 28.92 -25.96
N TYR A 27 1.15 29.90 -26.91
CA TYR A 27 2.23 30.78 -27.31
C TYR A 27 2.61 31.74 -26.21
N ARG A 28 3.86 31.73 -25.78
CA ARG A 28 4.41 32.52 -24.65
C ARG A 28 5.49 33.50 -25.11
N GLY A 29 5.40 34.00 -26.39
CA GLY A 29 6.38 34.86 -27.01
C GLY A 29 7.43 34.09 -27.81
N PRO A 30 8.49 34.78 -28.29
CA PRO A 30 9.53 34.17 -29.11
C PRO A 30 10.41 33.19 -28.36
N GLY A 31 10.47 33.28 -27.01
CA GLY A 31 11.22 32.39 -26.17
C GLY A 31 10.47 32.08 -24.85
N THR A 32 10.78 30.94 -24.26
CA THR A 32 10.24 30.51 -22.96
C THR A 32 11.31 29.73 -22.19
N ASP A 33 11.21 29.67 -20.86
CA ASP A 33 12.11 28.86 -20.03
C ASP A 33 11.95 27.36 -20.39
N CYS A 34 13.07 26.68 -20.60
CA CYS A 34 13.08 25.23 -20.88
C CYS A 34 13.01 24.37 -19.59
N GLY A 35 13.03 24.96 -18.42
CA GLY A 35 13.05 24.28 -17.11
C GLY A 35 14.46 23.91 -16.62
N ALA A 36 15.52 24.17 -17.40
CA ALA A 36 16.92 23.94 -17.04
C ALA A 36 17.73 25.25 -16.97
N GLY A 37 17.05 26.39 -16.86
CA GLY A 37 17.68 27.72 -16.82
C GLY A 37 18.10 28.27 -18.15
N HIS A 38 17.66 27.66 -19.27
CA HIS A 38 17.94 28.16 -20.64
C HIS A 38 16.66 28.62 -21.32
N GLN A 39 16.80 29.44 -22.38
CA GLN A 39 15.70 29.86 -23.23
C GLN A 39 15.47 28.83 -24.34
N ALA A 40 14.26 28.38 -24.50
CA ALA A 40 13.79 27.63 -25.65
C ALA A 40 13.10 28.58 -26.63
N GLU A 41 13.41 28.49 -27.91
CA GLU A 41 12.87 29.34 -28.95
C GLU A 41 11.62 28.74 -29.57
N PHE A 42 10.66 29.59 -29.94
CA PHE A 42 9.48 29.18 -30.70
C PHE A 42 9.87 28.64 -32.06
N VAL A 43 9.35 27.46 -32.42
CA VAL A 43 9.62 26.82 -33.69
C VAL A 43 8.41 26.87 -34.63
N SER A 44 7.27 26.38 -34.16
CA SER A 44 6.05 26.26 -34.96
C SER A 44 4.86 25.85 -34.09
N TYR A 45 3.68 25.87 -34.67
CA TYR A 45 2.53 25.17 -34.09
C TYR A 45 2.55 23.70 -34.51
N ARG A 46 2.23 22.81 -33.57
CA ARG A 46 2.18 21.35 -33.80
C ARG A 46 0.92 20.76 -33.21
N ASP A 47 0.26 19.92 -33.97
CA ASP A 47 -0.92 19.17 -33.47
C ASP A 47 -0.53 18.04 -32.53
N LYS A 48 -1.35 17.86 -31.54
CA LYS A 48 -1.26 16.72 -30.63
C LYS A 48 -2.65 16.14 -30.37
N THR A 49 -2.81 14.85 -30.64
CA THR A 49 -4.01 14.11 -30.26
C THR A 49 -3.83 13.49 -28.89
N THR A 50 -4.72 13.83 -27.97
CA THR A 50 -4.75 13.32 -26.59
C THR A 50 -6.04 12.57 -26.37
N GLY A 51 -5.97 11.36 -25.83
CA GLY A 51 -7.16 10.62 -25.36
C GLY A 51 -7.74 11.31 -24.14
N THR A 52 -9.02 11.61 -24.16
CA THR A 52 -9.76 12.23 -23.06
C THR A 52 -10.96 11.38 -22.64
N VAL A 53 -11.64 11.74 -21.56
CA VAL A 53 -12.90 11.10 -21.15
C VAL A 53 -14.05 11.36 -22.15
N LEU A 54 -13.85 12.26 -23.12
CA LEU A 54 -14.78 12.56 -24.21
C LEU A 54 -14.32 11.97 -25.56
N GLY A 55 -13.33 11.07 -25.53
CA GLY A 55 -12.69 10.52 -26.72
C GLY A 55 -11.40 11.26 -27.10
N PRO A 56 -10.82 10.99 -28.30
CA PRO A 56 -9.62 11.68 -28.77
C PRO A 56 -9.93 13.15 -29.09
N VAL A 57 -9.05 14.04 -28.64
CA VAL A 57 -9.12 15.49 -28.85
C VAL A 57 -7.78 15.94 -29.45
N THR A 58 -7.82 16.68 -30.56
CA THR A 58 -6.63 17.17 -31.21
C THR A 58 -6.52 18.68 -31.05
N VAL A 59 -5.37 19.15 -30.56
CA VAL A 59 -5.11 20.56 -30.28
C VAL A 59 -3.82 20.97 -30.93
N SER A 60 -3.86 22.08 -31.70
CA SER A 60 -2.67 22.76 -32.21
C SER A 60 -2.04 23.60 -31.11
N ARG A 61 -0.77 23.39 -30.82
CA ARG A 61 -0.08 24.07 -29.72
C ARG A 61 1.30 24.56 -30.11
N ALA A 62 1.72 25.69 -29.52
CA ALA A 62 3.02 26.26 -29.69
C ALA A 62 4.11 25.29 -29.21
N TRP A 63 5.08 25.04 -30.11
CA TRP A 63 6.21 24.16 -29.85
C TRP A 63 7.50 24.97 -29.80
N TYR A 64 8.26 24.76 -28.76
CA TYR A 64 9.54 25.40 -28.49
C TYR A 64 10.67 24.37 -28.52
N HIS A 65 11.87 24.80 -28.85
CA HIS A 65 13.08 23.98 -28.83
C HIS A 65 14.21 24.72 -28.13
N CYS A 66 14.85 24.06 -27.19
CA CYS A 66 16.05 24.57 -26.52
C CYS A 66 17.28 23.98 -27.19
N GLY A 67 18.06 24.82 -27.88
CA GLY A 67 19.28 24.40 -28.60
C GLY A 67 20.37 23.89 -27.61
N GLN A 68 20.38 24.37 -26.37
CA GLN A 68 21.38 23.98 -25.37
C GLN A 68 21.07 22.62 -24.73
N CYS A 69 19.80 22.34 -24.44
CA CYS A 69 19.36 21.07 -23.83
C CYS A 69 19.02 20.01 -24.89
N GLY A 70 18.81 20.40 -26.16
CA GLY A 70 18.23 19.52 -27.18
C GLY A 70 16.75 19.17 -26.96
N HIS A 71 16.08 19.78 -25.98
CA HIS A 71 14.70 19.48 -25.62
C HIS A 71 13.68 20.28 -26.39
N GLY A 72 12.58 19.60 -26.77
CA GLY A 72 11.39 20.27 -27.26
C GLY A 72 10.29 20.30 -26.21
N LEU A 73 9.58 21.40 -26.08
CA LEU A 73 8.48 21.56 -25.12
C LEU A 73 7.30 22.32 -25.71
N ALA A 74 6.13 22.10 -25.14
CA ALA A 74 4.95 22.91 -25.40
C ALA A 74 4.40 23.35 -24.02
N PRO A 75 4.41 24.65 -23.68
CA PRO A 75 3.94 25.16 -22.39
C PRO A 75 2.51 24.70 -22.09
N ARG A 76 1.65 24.68 -23.10
CA ARG A 76 0.27 24.22 -22.96
C ARG A 76 0.14 22.77 -22.50
N ASP A 77 1.06 21.89 -22.92
CA ASP A 77 1.06 20.49 -22.46
C ASP A 77 1.31 20.40 -20.96
N ALA A 78 2.19 21.22 -20.41
CA ALA A 78 2.47 21.27 -18.98
C ALA A 78 1.26 21.78 -18.19
N GLU A 79 0.64 22.88 -18.65
CA GLU A 79 -0.56 23.46 -18.03
C GLU A 79 -1.73 22.48 -17.99
N LEU A 80 -1.91 21.69 -19.04
CA LEU A 80 -2.97 20.68 -19.17
C LEU A 80 -2.62 19.32 -18.52
N GLY A 81 -1.43 19.18 -17.96
CA GLY A 81 -0.97 17.90 -17.39
C GLY A 81 -0.81 16.78 -18.43
N THR A 82 -0.53 17.17 -19.69
CA THR A 82 -0.37 16.23 -20.82
C THR A 82 1.06 16.18 -21.34
N ALA A 83 2.03 16.87 -20.71
CA ALA A 83 3.44 16.80 -21.11
C ALA A 83 3.95 15.35 -21.03
N GLY A 84 4.51 14.86 -22.14
CA GLY A 84 4.96 13.45 -22.25
C GLY A 84 3.85 12.40 -22.19
N GLN A 85 2.57 12.80 -22.13
CA GLN A 85 1.43 11.91 -21.97
C GLN A 85 0.58 11.84 -23.25
N THR A 86 -0.06 10.68 -23.45
CA THR A 86 -1.04 10.45 -24.54
C THR A 86 -2.48 10.37 -24.02
N MET A 87 -2.68 10.57 -22.71
CA MET A 87 -3.97 10.61 -22.04
C MET A 87 -4.08 11.88 -21.20
N SER A 88 -5.26 12.48 -21.15
CA SER A 88 -5.57 13.56 -20.24
C SER A 88 -5.56 13.09 -18.78
N PRO A 89 -5.38 13.99 -17.80
CA PRO A 89 -5.47 13.64 -16.39
C PRO A 89 -6.79 12.93 -16.02
N GLY A 90 -7.93 13.36 -16.58
CA GLY A 90 -9.22 12.72 -16.35
C GLY A 90 -9.29 11.29 -16.87
N LEU A 91 -8.77 11.01 -18.07
CA LEU A 91 -8.74 9.64 -18.58
C LEU A 91 -7.72 8.77 -17.82
N ARG A 92 -6.58 9.32 -17.41
CA ARG A 92 -5.60 8.62 -16.56
C ARG A 92 -6.19 8.22 -15.23
N LYS A 93 -6.92 9.13 -14.57
CA LYS A 93 -7.65 8.86 -13.32
C LYS A 93 -8.66 7.72 -13.49
N MET A 94 -9.45 7.73 -14.56
CA MET A 94 -10.40 6.66 -14.88
C MET A 94 -9.69 5.33 -15.14
N ALA A 95 -8.62 5.34 -15.95
CA ALA A 95 -7.82 4.16 -16.25
C ALA A 95 -7.14 3.57 -14.99
N ALA A 96 -6.60 4.43 -14.14
CA ALA A 96 -5.99 4.02 -12.87
C ALA A 96 -7.04 3.37 -11.95
N ARG A 97 -8.27 3.92 -11.89
CA ARG A 97 -9.37 3.37 -11.11
C ARG A 97 -9.76 1.96 -11.57
N ALA A 98 -9.85 1.75 -12.88
CA ALA A 98 -10.13 0.42 -13.43
C ALA A 98 -8.95 -0.56 -13.23
N ALA A 99 -7.70 -0.05 -13.35
CA ALA A 99 -6.48 -0.88 -13.23
C ALA A 99 -6.24 -1.36 -11.81
N GLU A 100 -6.53 -0.52 -10.79
CA GLU A 100 -6.35 -0.92 -9.40
C GLU A 100 -7.38 -1.96 -8.98
N ALA A 101 -8.62 -1.87 -9.50
CA ALA A 101 -9.73 -2.72 -9.08
C ALA A 101 -9.65 -4.14 -9.67
N VAL A 102 -9.27 -4.26 -10.96
CA VAL A 102 -9.32 -5.55 -11.69
C VAL A 102 -8.09 -5.74 -12.61
N PRO A 103 -7.83 -6.96 -13.14
CA PRO A 103 -6.80 -7.21 -14.14
C PRO A 103 -6.90 -6.26 -15.33
N PHE A 104 -5.76 -5.83 -15.88
CA PHE A 104 -5.68 -4.76 -16.88
C PHE A 104 -6.57 -4.96 -18.11
N ALA A 105 -6.64 -6.19 -18.64
CA ALA A 105 -7.50 -6.50 -19.78
C ALA A 105 -8.99 -6.31 -19.44
N ARG A 106 -9.41 -6.79 -18.25
CA ARG A 106 -10.78 -6.62 -17.74
C ARG A 106 -11.07 -5.15 -17.45
N GLY A 107 -10.09 -4.42 -16.88
CA GLY A 107 -10.21 -2.98 -16.63
C GLY A 107 -10.41 -2.18 -17.91
N ALA A 108 -9.69 -2.55 -18.98
CA ALA A 108 -9.88 -1.94 -20.31
C ALA A 108 -11.29 -2.22 -20.87
N GLY A 109 -11.82 -3.43 -20.69
CA GLY A 109 -13.21 -3.78 -21.02
C GLY A 109 -14.22 -2.93 -20.24
N LEU A 110 -14.04 -2.81 -18.91
CA LEU A 110 -14.91 -1.94 -18.09
C LEU A 110 -14.90 -0.48 -18.54
N VAL A 111 -13.76 0.08 -18.90
CA VAL A 111 -13.68 1.45 -19.42
C VAL A 111 -14.40 1.57 -20.77
N ALA A 112 -14.29 0.56 -21.63
CA ALA A 112 -15.03 0.53 -22.90
C ALA A 112 -16.54 0.46 -22.67
N ASP A 113 -17.01 -0.45 -21.81
CA ASP A 113 -18.44 -0.67 -21.55
C ASP A 113 -19.09 0.52 -20.84
N LEU A 114 -18.45 1.04 -19.81
CA LEU A 114 -19.01 2.08 -18.95
C LEU A 114 -18.80 3.50 -19.50
N ALA A 115 -17.65 3.77 -20.12
CA ALA A 115 -17.30 5.11 -20.61
C ALA A 115 -17.29 5.22 -22.15
N GLY A 116 -17.37 4.12 -22.88
CA GLY A 116 -17.30 4.11 -24.35
C GLY A 116 -15.90 4.41 -24.89
N ILE A 117 -14.85 4.26 -24.07
CA ILE A 117 -13.47 4.61 -24.44
C ILE A 117 -12.66 3.35 -24.64
N THR A 118 -12.17 3.10 -25.84
CA THR A 118 -11.38 1.92 -26.15
C THR A 118 -9.91 2.13 -25.76
N LEU A 119 -9.42 1.29 -24.86
CA LEU A 119 -8.04 1.18 -24.43
C LEU A 119 -7.56 -0.26 -24.51
N THR A 120 -6.28 -0.48 -24.77
CA THR A 120 -5.72 -1.82 -24.56
C THR A 120 -5.33 -2.01 -23.11
N GLY A 121 -5.43 -3.25 -22.59
CA GLY A 121 -4.99 -3.56 -21.23
C GLY A 121 -3.53 -3.15 -20.99
N LYS A 122 -2.65 -3.31 -21.99
CA LYS A 122 -1.24 -2.88 -21.92
C LYS A 122 -1.11 -1.36 -21.74
N ARG A 123 -1.90 -0.56 -22.47
CA ARG A 123 -1.90 0.89 -22.36
C ARG A 123 -2.44 1.35 -21.01
N LEU A 124 -3.57 0.78 -20.58
CA LEU A 124 -4.18 1.03 -19.29
C LEU A 124 -3.21 0.72 -18.14
N GLY A 125 -2.59 -0.47 -18.16
CA GLY A 125 -1.64 -0.89 -17.12
C GLY A 125 -0.42 0.01 -17.05
N ARG A 126 0.19 0.36 -18.21
CA ARG A 126 1.38 1.22 -18.25
C ARG A 126 1.13 2.59 -17.61
N HIS A 127 0.00 3.23 -17.92
CA HIS A 127 -0.34 4.52 -17.32
C HIS A 127 -0.64 4.39 -15.83
N ALA A 128 -1.44 3.41 -15.41
CA ALA A 128 -1.77 3.20 -14.00
C ALA A 128 -0.53 2.89 -13.15
N GLU A 129 0.37 2.03 -13.64
CA GLU A 129 1.63 1.75 -12.96
C GLU A 129 2.51 3.01 -12.85
N ALA A 130 2.55 3.85 -13.88
CA ALA A 130 3.32 5.10 -13.87
C ALA A 130 2.71 6.12 -12.87
N ASP A 131 1.39 6.30 -12.91
CA ASP A 131 0.68 7.19 -11.99
C ASP A 131 0.81 6.74 -10.52
N GLY A 132 0.71 5.44 -10.28
CA GLY A 132 0.92 4.88 -8.95
C GLY A 132 2.36 5.06 -8.44
N ARG A 133 3.38 4.92 -9.32
CA ARG A 133 4.76 5.23 -8.93
C ARG A 133 4.99 6.72 -8.64
N ALA A 134 4.38 7.60 -9.43
CA ALA A 134 4.45 9.04 -9.18
C ALA A 134 3.81 9.38 -7.81
N ALA A 135 2.66 8.79 -7.50
CA ALA A 135 2.02 8.93 -6.19
C ALA A 135 2.90 8.37 -5.05
N ALA A 136 3.54 7.21 -5.27
CA ALA A 136 4.46 6.63 -4.29
C ALA A 136 5.63 7.57 -3.98
N ALA A 137 6.25 8.16 -5.01
CA ALA A 137 7.37 9.09 -4.84
C ALA A 137 6.98 10.33 -4.00
N VAL A 138 5.78 10.86 -4.20
CA VAL A 138 5.28 12.00 -3.39
C VAL A 138 5.04 11.58 -1.94
N ILE A 139 4.44 10.40 -1.72
CA ILE A 139 4.20 9.86 -0.37
C ILE A 139 5.55 9.64 0.34
N GLU A 140 6.53 9.06 -0.34
CA GLU A 140 7.88 8.82 0.18
C GLU A 140 8.61 10.13 0.50
N ALA A 141 8.55 11.13 -0.39
CA ALA A 141 9.12 12.45 -0.15
C ALA A 141 8.47 13.14 1.06
N GLY A 142 7.14 13.07 1.19
CA GLY A 142 6.42 13.58 2.35
C GLY A 142 6.81 12.85 3.64
N ALA A 143 6.98 11.54 3.60
CA ALA A 143 7.43 10.77 4.76
C ALA A 143 8.87 11.10 5.16
N ALA A 144 9.76 11.29 4.20
CA ALA A 144 11.13 11.73 4.45
C ALA A 144 11.17 13.15 5.07
N ALA A 145 10.34 14.07 4.59
CA ALA A 145 10.23 15.42 5.16
C ALA A 145 9.71 15.41 6.61
N ILE A 146 8.75 14.52 6.92
CA ILE A 146 8.27 14.33 8.29
C ILE A 146 9.38 13.73 9.17
N ALA A 147 10.13 12.75 8.66
CA ALA A 147 11.24 12.14 9.39
C ALA A 147 12.36 13.16 9.66
N ALA A 148 12.67 14.01 8.69
CA ALA A 148 13.64 15.12 8.80
C ALA A 148 13.11 16.31 9.61
N ARG A 149 11.85 16.30 10.07
CA ARG A 149 11.17 17.40 10.78
C ARG A 149 11.07 18.71 9.98
N THR A 150 11.19 18.63 8.66
CA THR A 150 10.95 19.77 7.75
C THR A 150 9.48 19.94 7.40
N LEU A 151 8.68 18.90 7.64
CA LEU A 151 7.23 18.91 7.56
C LEU A 151 6.66 18.38 8.88
N VAL A 152 5.86 19.18 9.57
CA VAL A 152 5.14 18.74 10.78
C VAL A 152 3.67 18.51 10.41
N PRO A 153 3.19 17.26 10.43
CA PRO A 153 1.79 17.00 10.15
C PRO A 153 0.91 17.59 11.26
N LEU A 154 -0.16 18.26 10.86
CA LEU A 154 -1.16 18.73 11.82
C LEU A 154 -1.93 17.52 12.35
N PRO A 155 -2.20 17.45 13.66
CA PRO A 155 -3.05 16.41 14.21
C PRO A 155 -4.46 16.52 13.65
N PRO A 156 -5.20 15.39 13.52
CA PRO A 156 -6.59 15.41 13.10
C PRO A 156 -7.45 16.32 14.01
N ALA A 157 -8.47 16.95 13.45
CA ALA A 157 -9.37 17.84 14.18
C ALA A 157 -10.14 17.17 15.34
N GLY A 158 -10.30 15.86 15.32
CA GLY A 158 -10.84 15.05 16.41
C GLY A 158 -9.87 13.91 16.68
N LEU A 159 -9.08 14.03 17.76
CA LEU A 159 -8.19 12.94 18.14
C LEU A 159 -8.99 11.75 18.69
N PRO A 160 -8.77 10.54 18.18
CA PRO A 160 -9.36 9.35 18.74
C PRO A 160 -8.76 9.05 20.13
N ASP A 161 -9.48 8.33 20.96
CA ASP A 161 -8.95 7.87 22.24
C ASP A 161 -7.77 6.90 22.02
N LYS A 162 -7.94 5.96 21.07
CA LYS A 162 -6.94 4.94 20.76
C LYS A 162 -6.65 4.90 19.26
N LEU A 163 -5.37 4.79 18.93
CA LEU A 163 -4.86 4.57 17.59
C LEU A 163 -4.09 3.24 17.55
N TYR A 164 -4.38 2.45 16.56
CA TYR A 164 -3.69 1.19 16.29
C TYR A 164 -2.91 1.29 14.99
N ILE A 165 -1.74 0.67 14.95
CA ILE A 165 -0.99 0.38 13.74
C ILE A 165 -0.72 -1.12 13.72
N ALA A 166 -1.46 -1.84 12.89
CA ALA A 166 -1.28 -3.27 12.70
C ALA A 166 -0.36 -3.50 11.50
N ILE A 167 0.61 -4.40 11.66
CA ILE A 167 1.67 -4.66 10.69
C ILE A 167 1.66 -6.13 10.31
N ASP A 168 1.74 -6.41 9.01
CA ASP A 168 1.83 -7.76 8.46
C ASP A 168 2.66 -7.74 7.17
N GLY A 169 3.13 -8.90 6.74
CA GLY A 169 3.86 -9.11 5.50
C GLY A 169 3.27 -10.24 4.67
N THR A 170 3.24 -10.06 3.34
CA THR A 170 2.73 -11.11 2.47
C THR A 170 3.50 -11.20 1.16
N GLY A 171 3.69 -12.43 0.64
CA GLY A 171 4.37 -12.66 -0.64
C GLY A 171 3.49 -12.31 -1.84
N VAL A 172 4.04 -11.56 -2.80
CA VAL A 172 3.40 -11.26 -4.10
C VAL A 172 4.14 -12.00 -5.20
N PRO A 173 3.45 -12.70 -6.13
CA PRO A 173 4.07 -13.42 -7.23
C PRO A 173 4.82 -12.48 -8.17
N MET A 174 6.07 -12.83 -8.48
CA MET A 174 6.97 -12.01 -9.30
C MET A 174 7.38 -12.71 -10.59
N ARG A 175 7.77 -11.92 -11.57
CA ARG A 175 8.47 -12.42 -12.77
C ARG A 175 9.79 -13.06 -12.35
N ALA A 176 10.24 -14.08 -13.07
CA ALA A 176 11.46 -14.81 -12.73
C ALA A 176 12.69 -13.91 -12.56
N ALA A 177 12.83 -12.87 -13.38
CA ALA A 177 13.92 -11.91 -13.27
C ALA A 177 13.96 -11.16 -11.92
N GLU A 178 12.79 -10.94 -11.29
CA GLU A 178 12.69 -10.20 -10.02
C GLU A 178 13.06 -11.05 -8.80
N THR A 179 13.11 -12.36 -8.96
CA THR A 179 13.46 -13.32 -7.91
C THR A 179 14.74 -14.10 -8.20
N ALA A 180 15.42 -13.81 -9.30
CA ALA A 180 16.66 -14.47 -9.69
C ALA A 180 17.70 -14.41 -8.57
N GLY A 181 18.33 -15.55 -8.26
CA GLY A 181 19.35 -15.68 -7.23
C GLY A 181 18.86 -15.57 -5.77
N ARG A 182 17.53 -15.48 -5.54
CA ARG A 182 16.97 -15.39 -4.18
C ARG A 182 16.56 -16.77 -3.66
N PRO A 183 16.92 -17.11 -2.42
CA PRO A 183 16.40 -18.30 -1.76
C PRO A 183 14.90 -18.11 -1.44
N GLY A 184 14.16 -19.20 -1.39
CA GLY A 184 12.73 -19.18 -1.08
C GLY A 184 12.18 -20.55 -0.71
N LYS A 185 10.88 -20.59 -0.41
CA LYS A 185 10.15 -21.80 0.02
C LYS A 185 9.69 -22.70 -1.14
N GLY A 186 10.13 -22.46 -2.39
CA GLY A 186 9.83 -23.34 -3.51
C GLY A 186 10.53 -24.72 -3.32
N GLU A 187 9.98 -25.79 -3.92
CA GLU A 187 10.56 -27.14 -3.87
C GLU A 187 12.03 -27.17 -4.35
N ASP A 188 12.40 -26.27 -5.27
CA ASP A 188 13.75 -26.07 -5.77
C ASP A 188 14.58 -25.06 -4.94
N GLY A 189 14.11 -24.67 -3.77
CA GLY A 189 14.76 -23.68 -2.88
C GLY A 189 14.75 -22.25 -3.41
N LYS A 190 14.03 -21.95 -4.51
CA LYS A 190 14.02 -20.63 -5.16
C LYS A 190 12.79 -19.83 -4.79
N ALA A 191 12.97 -18.51 -4.66
CA ALA A 191 11.85 -17.60 -4.43
C ALA A 191 10.98 -17.44 -5.68
N ARG A 192 9.67 -17.45 -5.49
CA ARG A 192 8.65 -17.14 -6.52
C ARG A 192 7.92 -15.84 -6.22
N THR A 193 8.12 -15.31 -5.02
CA THR A 193 7.45 -14.12 -4.51
C THR A 193 8.45 -13.12 -3.94
N ARG A 194 8.02 -11.86 -3.84
CA ARG A 194 8.67 -10.83 -3.02
C ARG A 194 7.72 -10.43 -1.91
N GLU A 195 8.24 -10.27 -0.72
CA GLU A 195 7.47 -9.79 0.43
C GLU A 195 7.06 -8.33 0.22
N VAL A 196 5.78 -8.05 0.45
CA VAL A 196 5.21 -6.72 0.65
C VAL A 196 4.92 -6.57 2.13
N LYS A 197 5.41 -5.50 2.73
CA LYS A 197 5.05 -5.10 4.09
C LYS A 197 3.84 -4.19 4.02
N LEU A 198 2.83 -4.46 4.85
CA LEU A 198 1.60 -3.69 4.97
C LEU A 198 1.48 -3.15 6.40
N ALA A 199 1.11 -1.88 6.53
CA ALA A 199 0.58 -1.34 7.77
C ALA A 199 -0.86 -0.87 7.55
N CYS A 200 -1.70 -1.14 8.53
CA CYS A 200 -3.06 -0.65 8.64
C CYS A 200 -3.18 0.19 9.92
N ALA A 201 -3.40 1.50 9.77
CA ALA A 201 -3.71 2.36 10.91
C ALA A 201 -5.22 2.53 11.01
N PHE A 202 -5.77 2.35 12.23
CA PHE A 202 -7.20 2.49 12.50
C PHE A 202 -7.43 3.00 13.93
N THR A 203 -8.64 3.49 14.21
CA THR A 203 -8.99 4.10 15.49
C THR A 203 -10.08 3.32 16.22
N GLN A 204 -10.15 3.57 17.53
CA GLN A 204 -11.16 3.02 18.42
C GLN A 204 -11.56 4.12 19.42
N THR A 205 -12.85 4.43 19.46
CA THR A 205 -13.45 5.37 20.43
C THR A 205 -14.42 4.66 21.38
N ARG A 206 -14.84 3.43 21.06
CA ARG A 206 -15.88 2.70 21.79
C ARG A 206 -15.48 1.26 22.08
N VAL A 207 -16.18 0.69 23.05
CA VAL A 207 -16.28 -0.75 23.31
C VAL A 207 -17.74 -1.17 23.22
N ASP A 208 -18.01 -2.45 23.02
CA ASP A 208 -19.36 -3.02 23.10
C ASP A 208 -19.84 -3.18 24.55
N GLU A 209 -21.03 -3.77 24.74
CA GLU A 209 -21.65 -3.99 26.05
C GLU A 209 -20.84 -4.94 26.93
N ASP A 210 -20.07 -5.84 26.33
CA ASP A 210 -19.20 -6.80 27.02
C ASP A 210 -17.77 -6.26 27.24
N GLY A 211 -17.50 -5.02 26.80
CA GLY A 211 -16.19 -4.36 26.93
C GLY A 211 -15.19 -4.70 25.82
N TYR A 212 -15.60 -5.40 24.75
CA TYR A 212 -14.73 -5.65 23.61
C TYR A 212 -14.54 -4.39 22.75
N PRO A 213 -13.34 -4.22 22.21
CA PRO A 213 -13.04 -3.05 21.37
C PRO A 213 -13.83 -3.07 20.07
N ILE A 214 -14.41 -1.92 19.69
CA ILE A 214 -15.07 -1.69 18.41
C ILE A 214 -14.22 -0.73 17.59
N ARG A 215 -13.81 -1.17 16.39
CA ARG A 215 -13.12 -0.29 15.45
C ARG A 215 -14.07 0.78 14.93
N ASP A 216 -13.61 2.02 14.87
CA ASP A 216 -14.40 3.11 14.31
C ASP A 216 -14.64 2.87 12.80
N PRO A 217 -15.86 3.08 12.30
CA PRO A 217 -16.17 2.97 10.87
C PRO A 217 -15.26 3.89 10.04
N ASP A 218 -14.89 3.44 8.85
CA ASP A 218 -14.08 4.19 7.86
C ASP A 218 -12.78 4.80 8.39
N SER A 219 -12.32 4.34 9.56
CA SER A 219 -11.12 4.84 10.20
C SER A 219 -9.82 4.23 9.67
N SER A 220 -9.90 3.19 8.84
CA SER A 220 -8.70 2.47 8.38
C SER A 220 -7.97 3.23 7.27
N SER A 221 -6.66 3.32 7.40
CA SER A 221 -5.77 3.74 6.32
C SER A 221 -4.65 2.71 6.14
N TYR A 222 -4.21 2.54 4.90
CA TYR A 222 -3.27 1.51 4.50
C TYR A 222 -2.04 2.11 3.84
N LEU A 223 -0.89 1.56 4.15
CA LEU A 223 0.32 1.76 3.38
C LEU A 223 1.00 0.41 3.16
N ALA A 224 1.57 0.23 1.99
CA ALA A 224 2.29 -1.00 1.68
C ALA A 224 3.46 -0.73 0.74
N THR A 225 4.55 -1.49 0.91
CA THR A 225 5.77 -1.31 0.11
C THR A 225 6.60 -2.58 0.02
N PHE A 226 7.39 -2.69 -1.05
CA PHE A 226 8.46 -3.67 -1.20
C PHE A 226 9.79 -3.23 -0.58
N ALA A 227 9.84 -2.03 0.00
CA ALA A 227 11.05 -1.50 0.60
C ALA A 227 11.53 -2.36 1.79
N PRO A 228 12.84 -2.33 2.11
CA PRO A 228 13.36 -2.88 3.36
C PRO A 228 12.67 -2.30 4.59
N ALA A 229 12.82 -2.97 5.73
CA ALA A 229 12.18 -2.58 6.99
C ALA A 229 12.38 -1.09 7.35
N ALA A 230 13.58 -0.55 7.15
CA ALA A 230 13.86 0.87 7.44
C ALA A 230 13.00 1.83 6.60
N GLY A 231 12.88 1.59 5.29
CA GLY A 231 12.03 2.42 4.41
C GLY A 231 10.54 2.27 4.76
N PHE A 232 10.09 1.05 5.04
CA PHE A 232 8.73 0.81 5.52
C PHE A 232 8.49 1.54 6.87
N GLY A 233 9.44 1.49 7.81
CA GLY A 233 9.35 2.17 9.10
C GLY A 233 9.17 3.68 8.96
N THR A 234 9.89 4.32 8.03
CA THR A 234 9.75 5.76 7.74
C THR A 234 8.33 6.09 7.27
N LEU A 235 7.78 5.29 6.35
CA LEU A 235 6.40 5.46 5.85
C LEU A 235 5.37 5.24 6.95
N MET A 236 5.52 4.17 7.73
CA MET A 236 4.66 3.83 8.86
C MET A 236 4.66 4.94 9.92
N ALA A 237 5.85 5.46 10.26
CA ALA A 237 5.99 6.56 11.22
C ALA A 237 5.32 7.84 10.74
N ALA A 238 5.45 8.17 9.45
CA ALA A 238 4.79 9.32 8.85
C ALA A 238 3.27 9.18 8.89
N GLU A 239 2.75 8.00 8.54
CA GLU A 239 1.31 7.73 8.60
C GLU A 239 0.80 7.80 10.05
N GLY A 240 1.47 7.16 11.01
CA GLY A 240 1.11 7.23 12.41
C GLY A 240 1.05 8.68 12.93
N ARG A 241 2.03 9.51 12.58
CA ARG A 241 2.04 10.94 12.96
C ARG A 241 0.90 11.72 12.32
N ARG A 242 0.59 11.49 11.04
CA ARG A 242 -0.59 12.08 10.38
C ARG A 242 -1.90 11.70 11.05
N ARG A 243 -1.94 10.51 11.62
CA ARG A 243 -3.10 9.97 12.35
C ARG A 243 -3.12 10.39 13.82
N GLY A 244 -2.15 11.17 14.28
CA GLY A 244 -2.09 11.70 15.64
C GLY A 244 -1.36 10.83 16.65
N ALA A 245 -0.48 9.93 16.23
CA ALA A 245 0.24 8.98 17.12
C ALA A 245 0.94 9.66 18.33
N GLY A 246 1.41 10.93 18.17
CA GLY A 246 2.02 11.69 19.27
C GLY A 246 1.02 12.42 20.18
N HIS A 247 -0.28 12.30 19.94
CA HIS A 247 -1.32 13.09 20.61
C HIS A 247 -2.48 12.24 21.15
N VAL A 248 -2.63 10.99 20.69
CA VAL A 248 -3.65 10.07 21.20
C VAL A 248 -3.32 9.59 22.61
N ARG A 249 -4.34 9.27 23.40
CA ARG A 249 -4.13 8.74 24.76
C ARG A 249 -3.44 7.37 24.75
N GLN A 250 -3.78 6.53 23.78
CA GLN A 250 -3.24 5.18 23.65
C GLN A 250 -2.86 4.88 22.21
N LEU A 251 -1.56 4.62 21.99
CA LEU A 251 -1.04 4.06 20.74
C LEU A 251 -0.71 2.57 20.94
N THR A 252 -1.17 1.74 20.03
CA THR A 252 -0.92 0.29 20.06
C THR A 252 -0.38 -0.20 18.73
N ILE A 253 0.71 -0.97 18.75
CA ILE A 253 1.28 -1.66 17.60
C ILE A 253 0.94 -3.15 17.68
N LEU A 254 0.30 -3.66 16.64
CA LEU A 254 -0.06 -5.08 16.49
C LEU A 254 0.82 -5.74 15.42
N GLY A 255 1.30 -6.96 15.67
CA GLY A 255 2.09 -7.71 14.69
C GLY A 255 2.19 -9.21 15.02
N ASP A 256 2.80 -9.97 14.10
CA ASP A 256 2.91 -11.43 14.17
C ASP A 256 4.02 -11.97 15.12
N GLY A 257 4.79 -11.11 15.75
CA GLY A 257 5.91 -11.50 16.61
C GLY A 257 7.29 -11.40 15.95
N ALA A 258 7.38 -11.03 14.69
CA ALA A 258 8.65 -10.88 14.01
C ALA A 258 9.49 -9.73 14.59
N HIS A 259 10.77 -9.98 14.86
CA HIS A 259 11.68 -9.02 15.49
C HIS A 259 11.77 -7.67 14.79
N TRP A 260 11.71 -7.64 13.46
CA TRP A 260 11.80 -6.39 12.71
C TRP A 260 10.64 -5.44 13.00
N ILE A 261 9.43 -5.97 13.29
CA ILE A 261 8.25 -5.18 13.66
C ILE A 261 8.51 -4.45 14.98
N TRP A 262 9.02 -5.18 15.98
CA TRP A 262 9.27 -4.62 17.31
C TRP A 262 10.41 -3.63 17.32
N ASN A 263 11.44 -3.85 16.50
CA ASN A 263 12.53 -2.89 16.30
C ASN A 263 11.99 -1.57 15.73
N LEU A 264 11.11 -1.63 14.71
CA LEU A 264 10.48 -0.43 14.15
C LEU A 264 9.53 0.23 15.14
N ALA A 265 8.73 -0.54 15.88
CA ALA A 265 7.85 -0.01 16.91
C ALA A 265 8.63 0.75 17.98
N SER A 266 9.70 0.17 18.52
CA SER A 266 10.55 0.80 19.53
C SER A 266 11.30 2.01 19.00
N GLN A 267 11.74 1.98 17.73
CA GLN A 267 12.44 3.10 17.09
C GLN A 267 11.55 4.31 16.85
N HIS A 268 10.32 4.09 16.37
CA HIS A 268 9.46 5.16 15.90
C HIS A 268 8.37 5.58 16.90
N PHE A 269 7.98 4.66 17.78
CA PHE A 269 6.92 4.83 18.77
C PHE A 269 7.27 4.14 20.09
N PRO A 270 8.31 4.61 20.81
CA PRO A 270 8.82 3.93 22.01
C PRO A 270 7.78 3.77 23.13
N GLU A 271 6.81 4.68 23.20
CA GLU A 271 5.73 4.66 24.20
C GLU A 271 4.52 3.81 23.80
N ALA A 272 4.53 3.22 22.59
CA ALA A 272 3.41 2.42 22.13
C ALA A 272 3.32 1.08 22.86
N THR A 273 2.11 0.66 23.20
CA THR A 273 1.86 -0.71 23.64
C THR A 273 2.05 -1.66 22.46
N GLN A 274 2.95 -2.63 22.61
CA GLN A 274 3.23 -3.65 21.62
C GLN A 274 2.47 -4.93 21.96
N ILE A 275 1.71 -5.46 21.00
CA ILE A 275 0.88 -6.67 21.19
C ILE A 275 1.16 -7.63 20.03
N VAL A 276 1.57 -8.85 20.36
CA VAL A 276 1.59 -9.94 19.38
C VAL A 276 0.15 -10.35 19.09
N ASP A 277 -0.17 -10.52 17.82
CA ASP A 277 -1.47 -11.05 17.40
C ASP A 277 -1.75 -12.40 18.07
N LEU A 278 -2.89 -12.48 18.76
CA LEU A 278 -3.28 -13.70 19.49
C LEU A 278 -3.47 -14.90 18.55
N TYR A 279 -3.99 -14.68 17.34
CA TYR A 279 -4.22 -15.78 16.40
C TYR A 279 -2.90 -16.33 15.88
N HIS A 280 -1.92 -15.47 15.58
CA HIS A 280 -0.56 -15.93 15.25
C HIS A 280 0.13 -16.63 16.43
N ALA A 281 -0.04 -16.12 17.63
CA ALA A 281 0.47 -16.81 18.82
C ALA A 281 -0.16 -18.20 19.00
N ARG A 282 -1.46 -18.35 18.72
CA ARG A 282 -2.15 -19.65 18.72
C ARG A 282 -1.65 -20.57 17.62
N GLU A 283 -1.37 -20.06 16.41
CA GLU A 283 -0.76 -20.85 15.34
C GLU A 283 0.60 -21.43 15.78
N HIS A 284 1.47 -20.60 16.39
CA HIS A 284 2.73 -21.07 16.94
C HIS A 284 2.54 -22.09 18.07
N LEU A 285 1.51 -21.95 18.91
CA LEU A 285 1.18 -22.94 19.93
C LEU A 285 0.72 -24.26 19.32
N HIS A 286 -0.12 -24.22 18.28
CA HIS A 286 -0.53 -25.42 17.55
C HIS A 286 0.65 -26.12 16.87
N ASP A 287 1.60 -25.36 16.32
CA ASP A 287 2.80 -25.94 15.72
C ASP A 287 3.72 -26.57 16.78
N LEU A 288 3.84 -25.96 17.94
CA LEU A 288 4.51 -26.57 19.10
C LEU A 288 3.80 -27.86 19.52
N GLY A 289 2.46 -27.87 19.59
CA GLY A 289 1.68 -29.07 19.87
C GLY A 289 1.94 -30.20 18.86
N LYS A 290 1.97 -29.91 17.56
CA LYS A 290 2.31 -30.86 16.49
C LYS A 290 3.73 -31.43 16.68
N LEU A 291 4.69 -30.61 17.05
CA LEU A 291 6.08 -31.04 17.29
C LEU A 291 6.15 -32.03 18.46
N LEU A 292 5.32 -31.84 19.51
CA LEU A 292 5.25 -32.69 20.68
C LEU A 292 4.25 -33.85 20.57
N ALA A 293 3.48 -33.93 19.48
CA ALA A 293 2.33 -34.86 19.35
C ALA A 293 2.70 -36.33 19.64
N PHE A 294 3.87 -36.81 19.17
CA PHE A 294 4.34 -38.17 19.41
C PHE A 294 4.54 -38.47 20.90
N MET A 295 5.04 -37.51 21.67
CA MET A 295 5.27 -37.65 23.11
C MET A 295 4.00 -37.51 23.93
N LEU A 296 3.08 -36.69 23.47
CA LEU A 296 1.81 -36.42 24.12
C LEU A 296 0.80 -37.56 23.90
N GLY A 297 0.86 -38.28 22.77
CA GLY A 297 -0.09 -39.36 22.45
C GLY A 297 -1.53 -38.91 22.59
N ASP A 298 -2.34 -39.69 23.31
CA ASP A 298 -3.76 -39.42 23.56
C ASP A 298 -4.01 -38.15 24.43
N GLN A 299 -2.98 -37.59 25.06
CA GLN A 299 -3.08 -36.37 25.88
C GLN A 299 -2.90 -35.09 25.06
N HIS A 300 -2.64 -35.19 23.75
CA HIS A 300 -2.33 -34.07 22.87
C HIS A 300 -3.39 -32.94 22.96
N ASP A 301 -4.65 -33.28 22.74
CA ASP A 301 -5.73 -32.27 22.72
C ASP A 301 -5.96 -31.66 24.09
N HIS A 302 -5.87 -32.45 25.15
CA HIS A 302 -6.00 -31.95 26.53
C HIS A 302 -4.84 -31.02 26.89
N TRP A 303 -3.62 -31.38 26.53
CA TRP A 303 -2.42 -30.55 26.72
C TRP A 303 -2.55 -29.22 25.95
N LEU A 304 -2.93 -29.27 24.69
CA LEU A 304 -3.10 -28.10 23.85
C LEU A 304 -4.20 -27.17 24.38
N ALA A 305 -5.32 -27.71 24.84
CA ALA A 305 -6.39 -26.92 25.46
C ALA A 305 -5.92 -26.18 26.72
N GLY A 306 -5.13 -26.85 27.60
CA GLY A 306 -4.53 -26.22 28.78
C GLY A 306 -3.59 -25.06 28.38
N ARG A 307 -2.71 -25.28 27.43
CA ARG A 307 -1.75 -24.26 26.95
C ARG A 307 -2.47 -23.10 26.27
N SER A 308 -3.57 -23.37 25.57
CA SER A 308 -4.39 -22.30 24.96
C SER A 308 -5.01 -21.40 26.03
N GLY A 309 -5.47 -21.96 27.15
CA GLY A 309 -5.96 -21.18 28.28
C GLY A 309 -4.89 -20.30 28.91
N GLU A 310 -3.70 -20.87 29.13
CA GLU A 310 -2.55 -20.11 29.66
C GLU A 310 -2.13 -18.97 28.70
N LEU A 311 -2.11 -19.25 27.39
CA LEU A 311 -1.84 -18.22 26.38
C LEU A 311 -2.88 -17.11 26.44
N ASP A 312 -4.17 -17.45 26.47
CA ASP A 312 -5.28 -16.48 26.52
C ASP A 312 -5.27 -15.62 27.79
N ASP A 313 -4.81 -16.17 28.91
CA ASP A 313 -4.59 -15.44 30.14
C ASP A 313 -3.28 -14.63 30.14
N GLY A 314 -2.37 -14.93 29.22
CA GLY A 314 -1.03 -14.32 29.13
C GLY A 314 -0.05 -14.92 30.14
N ASP A 315 -0.33 -16.12 30.65
CA ASP A 315 0.58 -16.86 31.56
C ASP A 315 1.61 -17.66 30.73
N ILE A 316 2.47 -16.91 30.03
CA ILE A 316 3.54 -17.49 29.21
C ILE A 316 4.53 -18.33 30.05
N PRO A 317 4.89 -17.94 31.29
CA PRO A 317 5.70 -18.78 32.15
C PRO A 317 5.14 -20.18 32.39
N ALA A 318 3.83 -20.33 32.65
CA ALA A 318 3.19 -21.62 32.81
C ALA A 318 3.24 -22.46 31.53
N LEU A 319 2.90 -21.86 30.39
CA LEU A 319 3.01 -22.48 29.07
C LEU A 319 4.43 -23.04 28.80
N LEU A 320 5.44 -22.20 29.02
CA LEU A 320 6.84 -22.59 28.82
C LEU A 320 7.28 -23.70 29.79
N SER A 321 6.87 -23.61 31.07
CA SER A 321 7.16 -24.62 32.06
C SER A 321 6.58 -25.97 31.65
N ALA A 322 5.35 -26.02 31.17
CA ALA A 322 4.71 -27.24 30.73
C ALA A 322 5.35 -27.81 29.44
N ALA A 323 5.76 -26.95 28.51
CA ALA A 323 6.41 -27.40 27.27
C ALA A 323 7.84 -27.91 27.51
N ARG A 324 8.59 -27.33 28.46
CA ARG A 324 9.97 -27.74 28.84
C ARG A 324 10.06 -29.06 29.56
N GLN A 325 8.94 -29.68 29.95
CA GLN A 325 8.91 -31.04 30.47
C GLN A 325 9.24 -32.08 29.41
N PHE A 326 9.16 -31.69 28.12
CA PHE A 326 9.47 -32.56 27.00
C PHE A 326 10.87 -32.26 26.45
N SER A 327 11.57 -33.32 26.06
CA SER A 327 12.92 -33.27 25.51
C SER A 327 12.96 -34.00 24.18
N LEU A 328 13.37 -33.33 23.13
CA LEU A 328 13.50 -33.88 21.79
C LEU A 328 14.98 -34.04 21.44
N ALA A 329 15.31 -34.93 20.49
CA ALA A 329 16.67 -35.19 20.06
C ALA A 329 16.91 -34.72 18.62
N GLY A 330 18.18 -34.46 18.27
CA GLY A 330 18.59 -34.13 16.93
C GLY A 330 17.99 -32.82 16.40
N ILE A 331 17.57 -32.78 15.15
CA ILE A 331 17.01 -31.59 14.49
C ILE A 331 15.78 -31.07 15.24
N LYS A 332 14.92 -31.96 15.74
CA LYS A 332 13.72 -31.59 16.47
C LYS A 332 13.99 -30.84 17.80
N ALA A 333 15.16 -31.04 18.41
CA ALA A 333 15.56 -30.25 19.57
C ALA A 333 15.69 -28.77 19.22
N GLY A 334 16.35 -28.44 18.11
CA GLY A 334 16.47 -27.06 17.63
C GLY A 334 15.15 -26.44 17.19
N GLU A 335 14.22 -27.24 16.66
CA GLU A 335 12.85 -26.80 16.35
C GLU A 335 12.07 -26.46 17.62
N LEU A 336 12.21 -27.28 18.68
CA LEU A 336 11.60 -27.02 19.98
C LEU A 336 12.16 -25.74 20.61
N ASP A 337 13.49 -25.58 20.63
CA ASP A 337 14.13 -24.38 21.16
C ASP A 337 13.68 -23.11 20.40
N THR A 338 13.53 -23.21 19.09
CA THR A 338 13.01 -22.12 18.26
C THR A 338 11.56 -21.78 18.63
N ALA A 339 10.70 -22.78 18.77
CA ALA A 339 9.30 -22.60 19.15
C ALA A 339 9.14 -22.00 20.54
N LEU A 340 9.92 -22.47 21.53
CA LEU A 340 9.93 -21.91 22.89
C LEU A 340 10.49 -20.49 22.90
N GLY A 341 11.57 -20.22 22.16
CA GLY A 341 12.18 -18.91 22.03
C GLY A 341 11.23 -17.84 21.48
N TYR A 342 10.27 -18.22 20.63
CA TYR A 342 9.21 -17.30 20.17
C TYR A 342 8.37 -16.79 21.35
N PHE A 343 7.89 -17.68 22.22
CA PHE A 343 7.08 -17.31 23.38
C PHE A 343 7.90 -16.54 24.41
N GLU A 344 9.13 -16.96 24.68
CA GLU A 344 10.01 -16.28 25.63
C GLU A 344 10.28 -14.82 25.21
N THR A 345 10.66 -14.63 23.95
CA THR A 345 11.00 -13.30 23.42
C THR A 345 9.79 -12.37 23.38
N ASN A 346 8.61 -12.93 23.14
CA ASN A 346 7.39 -12.15 22.98
C ASN A 346 6.50 -12.10 24.24
N ALA A 347 6.86 -12.77 25.33
CA ALA A 347 6.07 -12.83 26.56
C ALA A 347 5.55 -11.46 27.04
N PRO A 348 6.34 -10.36 27.05
CA PRO A 348 5.84 -9.05 27.46
C PRO A 348 4.71 -8.50 26.57
N ARG A 349 4.60 -8.99 25.31
CA ARG A 349 3.63 -8.60 24.28
C ARG A 349 2.43 -9.55 24.20
N MET A 350 2.38 -10.56 25.05
CA MET A 350 1.33 -11.60 25.08
C MET A 350 0.48 -11.54 26.35
N ARG A 351 0.41 -10.42 27.05
CA ARG A 351 -0.39 -10.22 28.25
C ARG A 351 -1.87 -10.02 27.91
N TYR A 352 -2.48 -10.97 27.21
CA TYR A 352 -3.78 -10.79 26.57
C TYR A 352 -4.92 -10.47 27.53
N LYS A 353 -4.98 -11.10 28.70
CA LYS A 353 -5.98 -10.79 29.75
C LYS A 353 -5.88 -9.33 30.20
N HIS A 354 -4.66 -8.84 30.41
CA HIS A 354 -4.43 -7.43 30.74
C HIS A 354 -4.82 -6.51 29.58
N PHE A 355 -4.43 -6.82 28.34
CA PHE A 355 -4.78 -5.98 27.20
C PHE A 355 -6.30 -5.91 26.97
N ARG A 356 -7.00 -7.03 27.13
CA ARG A 356 -8.47 -7.06 27.08
C ARG A 356 -9.11 -6.24 28.20
N SER A 357 -8.59 -6.30 29.44
CA SER A 357 -9.10 -5.48 30.54
C SER A 357 -8.91 -3.97 30.32
N CYS A 358 -7.95 -3.58 29.47
CA CYS A 358 -7.76 -2.20 28.99
C CYS A 358 -8.64 -1.87 27.78
N GLY A 359 -9.50 -2.79 27.32
CA GLY A 359 -10.34 -2.65 26.13
C GLY A 359 -9.51 -2.47 24.86
N LEU A 360 -8.39 -3.23 24.72
CA LEU A 360 -7.53 -3.20 23.54
C LEU A 360 -7.81 -4.38 22.61
N PHE A 361 -7.68 -4.17 21.31
CA PHE A 361 -7.61 -5.25 20.33
C PHE A 361 -6.36 -6.11 20.60
N VAL A 362 -6.54 -7.42 20.59
CA VAL A 362 -5.46 -8.41 20.73
C VAL A 362 -5.26 -9.24 19.48
N GLY A 363 -6.04 -8.99 18.43
CA GLY A 363 -5.94 -9.65 17.12
C GLY A 363 -5.77 -8.66 16.00
N SER A 364 -5.04 -9.06 14.96
CA SER A 364 -4.71 -8.25 13.79
C SER A 364 -5.71 -8.44 12.62
N GLY A 365 -6.90 -8.96 12.86
CA GLY A 365 -7.88 -9.26 11.81
C GLY A 365 -8.12 -8.12 10.82
N THR A 366 -7.90 -6.86 11.24
CA THR A 366 -7.99 -5.68 10.36
C THR A 366 -6.85 -5.64 9.34
N VAL A 367 -5.59 -5.95 9.73
CA VAL A 367 -4.47 -5.97 8.78
C VAL A 367 -4.49 -7.22 7.91
N GLU A 368 -4.95 -8.37 8.43
CA GLU A 368 -5.15 -9.57 7.61
C GLU A 368 -6.22 -9.32 6.53
N ALA A 369 -7.35 -8.70 6.89
CA ALA A 369 -8.35 -8.26 5.92
C ALA A 369 -7.74 -7.27 4.90
N GLY A 370 -6.85 -6.38 5.35
CA GLY A 370 -6.06 -5.49 4.49
C GLY A 370 -5.14 -6.26 3.54
N CYS A 371 -4.40 -7.25 4.03
CA CYS A 371 -3.58 -8.12 3.18
C CYS A 371 -4.41 -8.85 2.12
N LYS A 372 -5.59 -9.35 2.48
CA LYS A 372 -6.51 -10.00 1.53
C LYS A 372 -7.10 -8.99 0.55
N ALA A 373 -7.67 -7.89 1.04
CA ALA A 373 -8.38 -6.90 0.23
C ALA A 373 -7.42 -6.02 -0.59
N VAL A 374 -6.41 -5.42 0.03
CA VAL A 374 -5.52 -4.45 -0.63
C VAL A 374 -4.52 -5.17 -1.55
N ILE A 375 -3.93 -6.27 -1.10
CA ILE A 375 -2.89 -6.99 -1.84
C ILE A 375 -3.47 -8.17 -2.61
N GLY A 376 -4.09 -9.11 -1.89
CA GLY A 376 -4.48 -10.42 -2.41
C GLY A 376 -5.41 -10.35 -3.62
N GLN A 377 -6.53 -9.65 -3.48
CA GLN A 377 -7.58 -9.56 -4.51
C GLN A 377 -7.10 -8.99 -5.84
N ARG A 378 -6.00 -8.25 -5.86
CA ARG A 378 -5.48 -7.64 -7.08
C ARG A 378 -4.13 -8.17 -7.52
N LEU A 379 -3.19 -8.36 -6.60
CA LEU A 379 -1.81 -8.71 -6.95
C LEU A 379 -1.56 -10.22 -6.96
N LYS A 380 -2.44 -11.02 -6.32
CA LYS A 380 -2.33 -12.48 -6.25
C LYS A 380 -3.37 -13.21 -7.10
N CYS A 381 -3.97 -12.55 -8.09
CA CYS A 381 -4.87 -13.24 -9.03
C CYS A 381 -4.12 -14.33 -9.79
N SER A 382 -4.82 -15.42 -10.10
CA SER A 382 -4.24 -16.56 -10.82
C SER A 382 -3.53 -16.14 -12.11
N GLY A 383 -2.33 -16.66 -12.31
CA GLY A 383 -1.51 -16.39 -13.49
C GLY A 383 -0.83 -15.01 -13.51
N MET A 384 -0.98 -14.19 -12.49
CA MET A 384 -0.29 -12.89 -12.41
C MET A 384 1.14 -13.02 -11.91
N HIS A 385 2.05 -12.37 -12.64
CA HIS A 385 3.45 -12.20 -12.26
C HIS A 385 3.86 -10.75 -12.51
N TRP A 386 4.44 -10.13 -11.49
CA TRP A 386 4.72 -8.69 -11.48
C TRP A 386 6.21 -8.38 -11.65
N SER A 387 6.51 -7.21 -12.23
CA SER A 387 7.75 -6.51 -11.91
C SER A 387 7.58 -5.75 -10.61
N VAL A 388 8.65 -5.55 -9.85
CA VAL A 388 8.57 -4.78 -8.59
C VAL A 388 8.02 -3.38 -8.83
N PRO A 389 8.51 -2.59 -9.83
CA PRO A 389 7.97 -1.25 -10.07
C PRO A 389 6.50 -1.23 -10.49
N GLY A 390 6.04 -2.23 -11.28
CA GLY A 390 4.64 -2.35 -11.68
C GLY A 390 3.72 -2.66 -10.50
N ALA A 391 4.12 -3.66 -9.70
CA ALA A 391 3.39 -4.03 -8.49
C ALA A 391 3.32 -2.87 -7.49
N ALA A 392 4.44 -2.16 -7.25
CA ALA A 392 4.51 -1.02 -6.34
C ALA A 392 3.54 0.09 -6.76
N GLY A 393 3.47 0.43 -8.06
CA GLY A 393 2.53 1.43 -8.56
C GLY A 393 1.07 1.04 -8.30
N ILE A 394 0.67 -0.18 -8.65
CA ILE A 394 -0.71 -0.64 -8.40
C ILE A 394 -1.01 -0.74 -6.90
N LEU A 395 -0.05 -1.20 -6.10
CA LEU A 395 -0.17 -1.28 -4.65
C LEU A 395 -0.44 0.08 -4.01
N THR A 396 0.29 1.11 -4.43
CA THR A 396 0.07 2.49 -3.97
C THR A 396 -1.34 2.96 -4.30
N LEU A 397 -1.81 2.77 -5.53
CA LEU A 397 -3.17 3.14 -5.93
C LEU A 397 -4.21 2.44 -5.04
N ARG A 398 -4.02 1.15 -4.76
CA ARG A 398 -4.92 0.38 -3.90
C ARG A 398 -4.92 0.87 -2.45
N CYS A 399 -3.74 1.16 -1.89
CA CYS A 399 -3.64 1.72 -0.55
C CYS A 399 -4.38 3.06 -0.45
N GLN A 400 -4.19 3.96 -1.42
CA GLN A 400 -4.88 5.26 -1.43
C GLN A 400 -6.39 5.10 -1.59
N GLN A 401 -6.83 4.17 -2.45
CA GLN A 401 -8.24 3.86 -2.60
C GLN A 401 -8.86 3.30 -1.31
N ALA A 402 -8.22 2.31 -0.72
CA ALA A 402 -8.71 1.67 0.51
C ALA A 402 -8.66 2.60 1.73
N SER A 403 -7.83 3.65 1.67
CA SER A 403 -7.72 4.69 2.71
C SER A 403 -8.67 5.87 2.51
N GLY A 404 -9.53 5.86 1.48
CA GLY A 404 -10.41 6.99 1.15
C GLY A 404 -9.66 8.22 0.60
N ARG A 405 -8.38 8.08 0.21
CA ARG A 405 -7.50 9.18 -0.23
C ARG A 405 -7.27 9.20 -1.74
N TRP A 406 -8.19 8.62 -2.51
CA TRP A 406 -8.07 8.54 -3.96
C TRP A 406 -7.89 9.90 -4.64
N GLU A 407 -8.63 10.91 -4.18
CA GLU A 407 -8.59 12.26 -4.77
C GLU A 407 -7.25 12.98 -4.52
N GLU A 408 -6.56 12.69 -3.42
CA GLU A 408 -5.29 13.32 -3.09
C GLU A 408 -4.20 13.06 -4.14
N ILE A 409 -4.25 11.89 -4.83
CA ILE A 409 -3.32 11.56 -5.91
C ILE A 409 -3.42 12.54 -7.09
N TRP A 410 -4.65 13.02 -7.37
CA TRP A 410 -4.97 13.77 -8.59
C TRP A 410 -5.02 15.28 -8.38
N GLN A 411 -5.01 15.75 -7.14
CA GLN A 411 -5.01 17.17 -6.79
C GLN A 411 -3.62 17.79 -6.81
N GLN A 412 -2.58 16.98 -6.88
CA GLN A 412 -1.21 17.49 -6.92
C GLN A 412 -0.91 18.04 -8.32
N PRO A 413 -0.26 19.22 -8.43
CA PRO A 413 0.23 19.68 -9.70
C PRO A 413 1.17 18.63 -10.30
N PRO A 414 1.15 18.42 -11.63
CA PRO A 414 2.05 17.47 -12.24
C PRO A 414 3.47 17.81 -11.80
N SER A 415 4.12 16.89 -11.10
CA SER A 415 5.54 17.02 -10.78
C SER A 415 6.27 17.28 -12.11
N GLN A 416 7.07 18.31 -12.14
CA GLN A 416 8.08 18.48 -13.19
C GLN A 416 9.09 17.32 -13.01
N SER A 417 8.66 16.12 -13.40
CA SER A 417 9.57 14.99 -13.53
C SER A 417 10.47 15.33 -14.69
N GLY A 418 11.67 15.76 -14.36
CA GLY A 418 12.73 16.01 -15.31
C GLY A 418 12.82 14.86 -16.28
N ALA A 419 12.83 15.20 -17.55
CA ALA A 419 13.28 14.31 -18.59
C ALA A 419 14.71 13.87 -18.23
N ALA A 420 14.85 12.56 -17.92
CA ALA A 420 16.12 11.88 -17.99
C ALA A 420 16.22 11.17 -19.34
#